data_2e42637127259161e170018a27e6b7b2
#
_entry.id   2e42637127259161e170018a27e6b7b2
#
_cell.length_a   1.000
_cell.length_b   1.000
_cell.length_c   1.000
_cell.angle_alpha   90.00
_cell.angle_beta   90.00
_cell.angle_gamma   90.00
#
_symmetry.space_group_name_H-M   'P 1'
#
loop_
_entity.id
_entity.type
_entity.pdbx_description
1 polymer ?
#
loop_
_entity_poly.entity_id
_entity_poly.type
_entity_poly.pdbx_seq_one_letter_code
_entity_poly.pdbx_strand_id
1 'polypeptide(L)'
;MTDLPPEPLRPAVILVDDDPAVAHAVQFSFDLEGLNVRSFRDAESLLASGALPKKGCLVLDYHLPGLDGLELLDRLRANDVRMPAVLITTNPRPHLRARAAAAGVPSIETPLLTDALLTAVRSALAHIEQ
;
A
#
# COMPACT_ATOMS: atom_id res chain seq x y z
N MET A 1 18.04 -18.18 12.55
CA MET A 1 18.52 -16.84 12.23
C MET A 1 18.01 -16.41 10.89
N THR A 2 17.46 -15.25 10.84
CA THR A 2 16.91 -14.70 9.60
C THR A 2 17.97 -13.87 8.88
N ASP A 3 18.22 -14.21 7.64
CA ASP A 3 19.17 -13.47 6.81
C ASP A 3 18.44 -12.39 6.02
N LEU A 4 17.74 -11.51 6.75
CA LEU A 4 17.08 -10.41 6.10
C LEU A 4 18.10 -9.39 5.61
N PRO A 5 17.91 -8.86 4.40
CA PRO A 5 18.80 -7.81 3.92
C PRO A 5 18.68 -6.57 4.80
N PRO A 6 19.67 -5.67 4.77
CA PRO A 6 19.55 -4.39 5.47
C PRO A 6 18.30 -3.65 5.04
N GLU A 7 17.77 -2.83 5.94
CA GLU A 7 16.53 -2.10 5.70
C GLU A 7 16.48 -1.37 4.35
N PRO A 8 17.54 -0.67 3.92
CA PRO A 8 17.51 0.03 2.63
C PRO A 8 17.39 -0.91 1.43
N LEU A 9 17.73 -2.19 1.58
CA LEU A 9 17.68 -3.18 0.50
C LEU A 9 16.39 -4.00 0.53
N ARG A 10 15.58 -3.86 1.57
CA ARG A 10 14.30 -4.57 1.66
C ARG A 10 13.28 -3.89 0.75
N PRO A 11 12.38 -4.67 0.12
CA PRO A 11 11.30 -4.08 -0.65
C PRO A 11 10.48 -3.13 0.21
N ALA A 12 10.17 -1.97 -0.33
CA ALA A 12 9.44 -0.95 0.40
C ALA A 12 7.94 -1.11 0.22
N VAL A 13 7.20 -0.95 1.32
CA VAL A 13 5.74 -0.90 1.30
C VAL A 13 5.34 0.46 1.85
N ILE A 14 4.67 1.24 1.02
CA ILE A 14 4.20 2.57 1.40
C ILE A 14 2.73 2.45 1.78
N LEU A 15 2.45 2.52 3.07
CA LEU A 15 1.10 2.37 3.59
C LEU A 15 0.49 3.73 3.90
N VAL A 16 -0.70 3.98 3.40
CA VAL A 16 -1.45 5.19 3.75
C VAL A 16 -2.78 4.77 4.37
N ASP A 17 -2.91 4.98 5.67
CA ASP A 17 -4.09 4.59 6.43
C ASP A 17 -4.15 5.45 7.70
N ASP A 18 -5.30 6.05 7.99
CA ASP A 18 -5.45 6.92 9.16
C ASP A 18 -5.74 6.16 10.44
N ASP A 19 -5.93 4.84 10.38
CA ASP A 19 -6.16 4.01 11.55
C ASP A 19 -4.83 3.48 12.07
N PRO A 20 -4.36 3.96 13.24
CA PRO A 20 -3.07 3.51 13.78
C PRO A 20 -3.05 2.01 14.11
N ALA A 21 -4.19 1.41 14.41
CA ALA A 21 -4.23 -0.03 14.68
C ALA A 21 -3.91 -0.83 13.42
N VAL A 22 -4.45 -0.41 12.28
CA VAL A 22 -4.16 -1.04 11.00
C VAL A 22 -2.69 -0.86 10.64
N ALA A 23 -2.18 0.36 10.76
CA ALA A 23 -0.78 0.65 10.45
C ALA A 23 0.16 -0.19 11.31
N HIS A 24 -0.14 -0.31 12.60
CA HIS A 24 0.68 -1.07 13.52
C HIS A 24 0.68 -2.57 13.18
N ALA A 25 -0.49 -3.12 12.88
CA ALA A 25 -0.63 -4.53 12.53
C ALA A 25 0.11 -4.86 11.24
N VAL A 26 -0.02 -4.02 10.23
CA VAL A 26 0.68 -4.22 8.95
C VAL A 26 2.19 -4.12 9.15
N GLN A 27 2.63 -3.12 9.87
CA GLN A 27 4.06 -2.93 10.12
C GLN A 27 4.66 -4.13 10.84
N PHE A 28 3.99 -4.62 11.89
CA PHE A 28 4.48 -5.78 12.64
C PHE A 28 4.56 -7.02 11.75
N SER A 29 3.48 -7.34 11.05
CA SER A 29 3.43 -8.52 10.19
C SER A 29 4.44 -8.48 9.06
N PHE A 30 4.54 -7.33 8.40
CA PHE A 30 5.39 -7.21 7.22
C PHE A 30 6.86 -7.12 7.58
N ASP A 31 7.16 -6.56 8.73
CA ASP A 31 8.53 -6.52 9.25
C ASP A 31 9.08 -7.93 9.43
N LEU A 32 8.24 -8.83 9.97
CA LEU A 32 8.61 -10.25 10.13
C LEU A 32 8.89 -10.93 8.79
N GLU A 33 8.32 -10.41 7.71
CA GLU A 33 8.48 -10.98 6.38
C GLU A 33 9.57 -10.30 5.56
N GLY A 34 10.34 -9.43 6.18
CA GLY A 34 11.46 -8.79 5.51
C GLY A 34 11.09 -7.61 4.62
N LEU A 35 9.91 -7.06 4.80
CA LEU A 35 9.46 -5.89 4.06
C LEU A 35 9.67 -4.63 4.89
N ASN A 36 10.03 -3.53 4.24
CA ASN A 36 10.24 -2.25 4.90
C ASN A 36 8.99 -1.39 4.75
N VAL A 37 8.22 -1.25 5.82
CA VAL A 37 6.96 -0.48 5.79
C VAL A 37 7.21 0.95 6.24
N ARG A 38 6.77 1.90 5.42
CA ARG A 38 6.67 3.31 5.78
C ARG A 38 5.20 3.65 5.82
N SER A 39 4.70 4.14 6.95
CA SER A 39 3.29 4.46 7.05
C SER A 39 3.06 5.95 7.15
N PHE A 40 1.99 6.39 6.50
CA PHE A 40 1.52 7.77 6.49
C PHE A 40 0.05 7.77 6.89
N ARG A 41 -0.35 8.74 7.66
CA ARG A 41 -1.71 8.81 8.19
C ARG A 41 -2.70 9.44 7.21
N ASP A 42 -2.23 10.16 6.23
CA ASP A 42 -3.09 10.83 5.24
C ASP A 42 -2.32 11.08 3.94
N ALA A 43 -3.07 11.50 2.93
CA ALA A 43 -2.51 11.77 1.62
C ALA A 43 -1.53 12.95 1.64
N GLU A 44 -1.83 13.98 2.44
CA GLU A 44 -0.97 15.15 2.51
C GLU A 44 0.42 14.80 3.04
N SER A 45 0.49 13.99 4.08
CA SER A 45 1.76 13.56 4.65
C SER A 45 2.59 12.80 3.61
N LEU A 46 1.95 11.94 2.83
CA LEU A 46 2.65 11.19 1.80
C LEU A 46 3.16 12.14 0.69
N LEU A 47 2.30 13.01 0.21
CA LEU A 47 2.67 13.91 -0.88
C LEU A 47 3.76 14.90 -0.46
N ALA A 48 3.80 15.26 0.83
CA ALA A 48 4.82 16.16 1.37
C ALA A 48 6.13 15.46 1.72
N SER A 49 6.19 14.14 1.68
CA SER A 49 7.36 13.39 2.14
C SER A 49 8.58 13.47 1.22
N GLY A 50 8.42 14.03 0.03
CA GLY A 50 9.50 14.12 -0.93
C GLY A 50 9.61 12.89 -1.80
N ALA A 51 10.83 12.51 -2.16
CA ALA A 51 11.04 11.41 -3.07
C ALA A 51 10.64 10.07 -2.47
N LEU A 52 9.85 9.30 -3.20
CA LEU A 52 9.48 7.94 -2.83
C LEU A 52 10.41 6.93 -3.51
N PRO A 53 10.56 5.73 -2.95
CA PRO A 53 11.37 4.71 -3.59
C PRO A 53 10.78 4.34 -4.96
N LYS A 54 11.63 3.99 -5.89
CA LYS A 54 11.17 3.61 -7.23
C LYS A 54 10.60 2.20 -7.24
N LYS A 55 11.11 1.34 -6.37
CA LYS A 55 10.66 -0.05 -6.25
C LYS A 55 9.94 -0.24 -4.93
N GLY A 56 8.80 -0.87 -4.98
CA GLY A 56 8.00 -1.11 -3.81
C GLY A 56 6.55 -1.31 -4.18
N CYS A 57 5.69 -1.23 -3.18
CA CYS A 57 4.25 -1.38 -3.37
C CYS A 57 3.52 -0.36 -2.52
N LEU A 58 2.49 0.25 -3.10
CA LEU A 58 1.61 1.16 -2.39
C LEU A 58 0.46 0.37 -1.77
N VAL A 59 0.16 0.62 -0.51
CA VAL A 59 -1.03 0.07 0.15
C VAL A 59 -1.85 1.25 0.62
N LEU A 60 -2.98 1.48 -0.03
CA LEU A 60 -3.76 2.70 0.16
C LEU A 60 -5.14 2.39 0.72
N ASP A 61 -5.49 3.04 1.82
CA ASP A 61 -6.85 2.99 2.35
C ASP A 61 -7.75 3.80 1.41
N TYR A 62 -8.89 3.22 1.04
CA TYR A 62 -9.85 3.94 0.22
C TYR A 62 -10.41 5.16 0.97
N HIS A 63 -10.70 4.99 2.26
CA HIS A 63 -11.34 6.03 3.07
C HIS A 63 -10.29 6.89 3.77
N LEU A 64 -9.71 7.83 3.04
CA LEU A 64 -8.76 8.79 3.62
C LEU A 64 -9.43 10.13 3.82
N PRO A 65 -8.98 10.93 4.81
CA PRO A 65 -9.52 12.28 4.99
C PRO A 65 -9.25 13.13 3.74
N GLY A 66 -10.29 13.74 3.21
CA GLY A 66 -10.20 14.70 2.12
C GLY A 66 -10.01 14.12 0.73
N LEU A 67 -9.33 13.00 0.60
CA LEU A 67 -8.99 12.43 -0.70
C LEU A 67 -9.05 10.91 -0.59
N ASP A 68 -9.84 10.23 -1.43
CA ASP A 68 -9.90 8.77 -1.34
C ASP A 68 -8.63 8.12 -1.93
N GLY A 69 -8.48 6.82 -1.65
CA GLY A 69 -7.27 6.09 -2.05
C GLY A 69 -7.05 6.04 -3.56
N LEU A 70 -8.12 5.97 -4.35
CA LEU A 70 -7.98 5.95 -5.81
C LEU A 70 -7.63 7.34 -6.35
N GLU A 71 -8.18 8.39 -5.77
CA GLU A 71 -7.79 9.75 -6.12
C GLU A 71 -6.32 10.02 -5.77
N LEU A 72 -5.88 9.51 -4.62
CA LEU A 72 -4.47 9.61 -4.24
C LEU A 72 -3.60 8.89 -5.25
N LEU A 73 -4.00 7.70 -5.67
CA LEU A 73 -3.25 6.94 -6.67
C LEU A 73 -3.14 7.73 -7.98
N ASP A 74 -4.22 8.37 -8.42
CA ASP A 74 -4.19 9.20 -9.62
C ASP A 74 -3.16 10.33 -9.49
N ARG A 75 -3.11 10.98 -8.34
CA ARG A 75 -2.12 12.03 -8.09
C ARG A 75 -0.70 11.52 -8.10
N LEU A 76 -0.49 10.34 -7.50
CA LEU A 76 0.84 9.74 -7.49
C LEU A 76 1.27 9.38 -8.91
N ARG A 77 0.37 8.84 -9.73
CA ARG A 77 0.66 8.53 -11.12
C ARG A 77 0.99 9.79 -11.92
N ALA A 78 0.29 10.88 -11.65
CA ALA A 78 0.57 12.16 -12.28
C ALA A 78 1.95 12.71 -11.91
N ASN A 79 2.48 12.31 -10.76
CA ASN A 79 3.81 12.69 -10.29
C ASN A 79 4.86 11.61 -10.57
N ASP A 80 4.57 10.75 -11.52
CA ASP A 80 5.50 9.74 -12.02
C ASP A 80 5.86 8.64 -11.02
N VAL A 81 5.02 8.43 -10.03
CA VAL A 81 5.14 7.30 -9.10
C VAL A 81 4.55 6.08 -9.79
N ARG A 82 5.37 5.07 -10.03
CA ARG A 82 4.99 3.90 -10.84
C ARG A 82 4.82 2.61 -10.04
N MET A 83 5.01 2.67 -8.73
CA MET A 83 4.83 1.48 -7.89
C MET A 83 3.43 0.90 -8.04
N PRO A 84 3.29 -0.43 -8.06
CA PRO A 84 1.96 -1.05 -8.03
C PRO A 84 1.25 -0.72 -6.73
N ALA A 85 -0.07 -0.77 -6.75
CA ALA A 85 -0.89 -0.40 -5.61
C ALA A 85 -1.87 -1.51 -5.25
N VAL A 86 -2.13 -1.64 -3.96
CA VAL A 86 -3.18 -2.47 -3.40
C VAL A 86 -4.09 -1.55 -2.58
N LEU A 87 -5.38 -1.71 -2.73
CA LEU A 87 -6.37 -0.89 -2.03
C LEU A 87 -6.93 -1.64 -0.84
N ILE A 88 -7.04 -0.97 0.31
CA ILE A 88 -7.73 -1.50 1.48
C ILE A 88 -9.07 -0.79 1.60
N THR A 89 -10.15 -1.54 1.85
CA THR A 89 -11.46 -0.93 2.05
C THR A 89 -12.20 -1.61 3.19
N THR A 90 -12.88 -0.81 4.01
CA THR A 90 -13.68 -1.31 5.14
C THR A 90 -15.11 -1.60 4.75
N ASN A 91 -15.60 -1.01 3.67
CA ASN A 91 -17.00 -1.15 3.28
C ASN A 91 -17.08 -1.16 1.74
N PRO A 92 -16.71 -2.28 1.12
CA PRO A 92 -16.64 -2.33 -0.34
C PRO A 92 -18.05 -2.25 -0.95
N ARG A 93 -18.21 -1.28 -1.83
CA ARG A 93 -19.42 -1.16 -2.62
C ARG A 93 -19.16 -1.65 -4.03
N PRO A 94 -20.17 -2.15 -4.76
CA PRO A 94 -19.94 -2.67 -6.10
C PRO A 94 -19.25 -1.69 -7.04
N HIS A 95 -19.59 -0.41 -7.00
CA HIS A 95 -18.97 0.57 -7.88
C HIS A 95 -17.51 0.81 -7.53
N LEU A 96 -17.15 0.69 -6.25
CA LEU A 96 -15.76 0.82 -5.82
C LEU A 96 -14.92 -0.34 -6.37
N ARG A 97 -15.43 -1.55 -6.28
CA ARG A 97 -14.74 -2.72 -6.84
C ARG A 97 -14.55 -2.57 -8.34
N ALA A 98 -15.56 -2.04 -9.03
CA ALA A 98 -15.47 -1.81 -10.47
C ALA A 98 -14.42 -0.76 -10.80
N ARG A 99 -14.35 0.33 -10.02
CA ARG A 99 -13.34 1.36 -10.22
C ARG A 99 -11.92 0.82 -9.97
N ALA A 100 -11.75 0.06 -8.91
CA ALA A 100 -10.45 -0.52 -8.59
C ALA A 100 -10.03 -1.50 -9.69
N ALA A 101 -10.95 -2.36 -10.13
CA ALA A 101 -10.67 -3.32 -11.20
C ALA A 101 -10.31 -2.60 -12.50
N ALA A 102 -11.03 -1.54 -12.84
CA ALA A 102 -10.75 -0.75 -14.05
C ALA A 102 -9.37 -0.09 -13.98
N ALA A 103 -8.91 0.26 -12.79
CA ALA A 103 -7.59 0.84 -12.58
C ALA A 103 -6.50 -0.24 -12.45
N GLY A 104 -6.86 -1.51 -12.49
CA GLY A 104 -5.91 -2.61 -12.32
C GLY A 104 -5.39 -2.73 -10.90
N VAL A 105 -6.17 -2.33 -9.91
CA VAL A 105 -5.77 -2.29 -8.50
C VAL A 105 -6.52 -3.37 -7.72
N PRO A 106 -5.80 -4.35 -7.13
CA PRO A 106 -6.44 -5.31 -6.24
C PRO A 106 -6.98 -4.61 -5.00
N SER A 107 -8.11 -5.09 -4.50
CA SER A 107 -8.71 -4.54 -3.27
C SER A 107 -8.84 -5.64 -2.21
N ILE A 108 -8.49 -5.31 -0.98
CA ILE A 108 -8.57 -6.20 0.17
C ILE A 108 -9.55 -5.59 1.17
N GLU A 109 -10.51 -6.38 1.61
CA GLU A 109 -11.54 -5.92 2.53
C GLU A 109 -11.10 -6.08 3.98
N THR A 110 -11.56 -5.17 4.84
CA THR A 110 -11.37 -5.34 6.28
C THR A 110 -12.56 -6.08 6.90
N PRO A 111 -12.38 -6.78 8.04
CA PRO A 111 -11.15 -6.79 8.84
C PRO A 111 -9.99 -7.41 8.07
N LEU A 112 -8.82 -6.80 8.20
CA LEU A 112 -7.68 -7.24 7.44
C LEU A 112 -7.27 -8.65 7.81
N LEU A 113 -7.28 -9.51 6.80
CA LEU A 113 -6.57 -10.76 6.88
C LEU A 113 -5.17 -10.43 6.38
N THR A 114 -4.23 -10.31 7.31
CA THR A 114 -2.86 -9.91 6.97
C THR A 114 -2.25 -10.82 5.92
N ASP A 115 -2.62 -12.08 5.89
CA ASP A 115 -2.14 -13.01 4.89
C ASP A 115 -2.60 -12.63 3.49
N ALA A 116 -3.87 -12.22 3.34
CA ALA A 116 -4.39 -11.80 2.03
C ALA A 116 -3.67 -10.55 1.54
N LEU A 117 -3.45 -9.59 2.44
CA LEU A 117 -2.73 -8.37 2.10
C LEU A 117 -1.29 -8.67 1.73
N LEU A 118 -0.62 -9.50 2.52
CA LEU A 118 0.77 -9.90 2.26
C LEU A 118 0.89 -10.59 0.90
N THR A 119 -0.05 -11.48 0.58
CA THR A 119 -0.05 -12.18 -0.71
C THR A 119 -0.21 -11.19 -1.86
N ALA A 120 -1.11 -10.24 -1.73
CA ALA A 120 -1.33 -9.22 -2.76
C ALA A 120 -0.09 -8.35 -2.96
N VAL A 121 0.55 -7.95 -1.87
CA VAL A 121 1.77 -7.13 -1.94
C VAL A 121 2.91 -7.92 -2.57
N ARG A 122 3.11 -9.17 -2.19
CA ARG A 122 4.16 -10.01 -2.78
C ARG A 122 3.94 -10.24 -4.26
N SER A 123 2.69 -10.45 -4.67
CA SER A 123 2.35 -10.59 -6.07
C SER A 123 2.67 -9.32 -6.85
N ALA A 124 2.37 -8.16 -6.28
CA ALA A 124 2.68 -6.88 -6.89
C ALA A 124 4.18 -6.66 -7.02
N LEU A 125 4.94 -6.99 -5.97
CA LEU A 125 6.40 -6.84 -5.98
C LEU A 125 7.05 -7.78 -6.99
N ALA A 126 6.52 -8.98 -7.16
CA ALA A 126 7.04 -9.94 -8.12
C ALA A 126 6.91 -9.42 -9.55
N HIS A 127 5.85 -8.68 -9.85
CA HIS A 127 5.66 -8.10 -11.19
C HIS A 127 6.70 -7.04 -11.53
N ILE A 128 7.22 -6.32 -10.53
CA ILE A 128 8.23 -5.29 -10.75
C ILE A 128 9.57 -5.91 -11.16
N GLU A 129 9.85 -7.10 -10.65
CA GLU A 129 11.14 -7.76 -10.85
C GLU A 129 11.26 -8.48 -12.19
N GLN A 130 10.19 -8.49 -12.95
CA GLN A 130 10.18 -9.12 -14.27
C GLN A 130 10.54 -8.13 -15.41
#